data_48c0ca63fc3d1b25d1b0c4191f1309ed
#
_entry.id   48c0ca63fc3d1b25d1b0c4191f1309ed
#
_cell.length_a   1.000
_cell.length_b   1.000
_cell.length_c   1.000
_cell.angle_alpha   90.00
_cell.angle_beta   90.00
_cell.angle_gamma   90.00
#
_symmetry.space_group_name_H-M   'P 1'
#
loop_
_entity.id
_entity.type
_entity.pdbx_description
1 polymer ?
#
loop_
_entity_poly.entity_id
_entity_poly.type
_entity_poly.pdbx_seq_one_letter_code
_entity_poly.pdbx_strand_id
1 'polypeptide(L)'
;MILFRITRPAILAVFVAGVTAVPSVAARAQSGTTGGMDHSMHAGHTMGREIVVPKGAPYVKADVEFMQMMIAHHAQAIVMARLAESNGANPQVLKLSRKIDQSQLPEIAIMQDWLRRHDQFAPDTASWHEVHMEGMLTEEELKTMGAARGVAFDRLFLVGMIKHHAGAIKMVDDLFKSPGAGQEVDANVFANDVVTAQTAEIGIMRRLLAQLPPK
;
A
#
# COMPACT_ATOMS: atom_id res chain seq x y z
N MET A 1 32.74 15.61 -43.58
CA MET A 1 32.84 16.33 -42.30
C MET A 1 31.95 17.57 -42.44
N ILE A 2 30.67 17.44 -42.08
CA ILE A 2 29.67 18.53 -42.19
C ILE A 2 29.07 18.71 -40.79
N LEU A 3 29.37 19.87 -40.19
CA LEU A 3 28.79 20.28 -38.90
C LEU A 3 27.38 20.88 -39.12
N PHE A 4 26.39 20.28 -38.48
CA PHE A 4 25.07 20.91 -38.35
C PHE A 4 25.00 21.66 -37.00
N ARG A 5 24.92 22.99 -37.07
CA ARG A 5 24.61 23.88 -35.96
C ARG A 5 23.08 23.91 -35.79
N ILE A 6 22.58 23.49 -34.63
CA ILE A 6 21.19 23.66 -34.25
C ILE A 6 21.05 24.87 -33.32
N THR A 7 20.36 25.90 -33.83
CA THR A 7 20.02 27.12 -33.08
C THR A 7 18.73 26.88 -32.29
N ARG A 8 18.75 27.18 -30.98
CA ARG A 8 17.58 27.19 -30.10
C ARG A 8 16.84 28.54 -30.18
N PRO A 9 15.52 28.58 -30.25
CA PRO A 9 14.77 29.81 -30.01
C PRO A 9 14.51 30.02 -28.51
N ALA A 10 14.69 31.26 -28.06
CA ALA A 10 14.34 31.73 -26.73
C ALA A 10 12.82 31.98 -26.64
N ILE A 11 12.18 31.43 -25.64
CA ILE A 11 10.78 31.70 -25.32
C ILE A 11 10.74 32.75 -24.21
N LEU A 12 10.16 33.89 -24.53
CA LEU A 12 9.90 35.02 -23.63
C LEU A 12 8.66 34.71 -22.78
N ALA A 13 8.82 34.64 -21.46
CA ALA A 13 7.70 34.46 -20.51
C ALA A 13 7.15 35.84 -20.10
N VAL A 14 5.88 36.09 -20.41
CA VAL A 14 5.12 37.26 -19.94
C VAL A 14 4.43 36.88 -18.64
N PHE A 15 4.80 37.56 -17.53
CA PHE A 15 4.07 37.49 -16.26
C PHE A 15 2.87 38.45 -16.28
N VAL A 16 1.67 37.93 -16.11
CA VAL A 16 0.48 38.73 -15.77
C VAL A 16 0.08 38.42 -14.34
N ALA A 17 0.21 39.41 -13.47
CA ALA A 17 -0.26 39.35 -12.07
C ALA A 17 -1.75 39.70 -12.06
N GLY A 18 -2.60 38.74 -11.70
CA GLY A 18 -4.03 38.96 -11.45
C GLY A 18 -4.34 38.69 -9.98
N VAL A 19 -4.59 39.74 -9.21
CA VAL A 19 -5.11 39.68 -7.84
C VAL A 19 -6.62 39.57 -7.90
N THR A 20 -7.20 38.46 -7.41
CA THR A 20 -8.65 38.35 -7.17
C THR A 20 -8.92 37.99 -5.72
N ALA A 21 -9.67 38.86 -5.05
CA ALA A 21 -10.15 38.72 -3.69
C ALA A 21 -11.17 37.59 -3.57
N VAL A 22 -11.07 36.78 -2.51
CA VAL A 22 -12.02 35.73 -2.16
C VAL A 22 -12.89 36.20 -1.00
N PRO A 23 -14.22 36.12 -1.07
CA PRO A 23 -15.10 36.41 0.06
C PRO A 23 -15.16 35.22 1.04
N SER A 24 -14.99 35.52 2.32
CA SER A 24 -15.20 34.61 3.45
C SER A 24 -16.68 34.24 3.59
N VAL A 25 -16.99 32.95 3.59
CA VAL A 25 -18.30 32.42 4.00
C VAL A 25 -18.19 31.83 5.40
N ALA A 26 -18.99 32.39 6.31
CA ALA A 26 -19.08 31.98 7.71
C ALA A 26 -19.69 30.59 7.87
N ALA A 27 -19.04 29.74 8.66
CA ALA A 27 -19.54 28.44 9.08
C ALA A 27 -20.70 28.58 10.07
N ARG A 28 -21.82 27.93 9.78
CA ARG A 28 -22.96 27.78 10.69
C ARG A 28 -22.92 26.38 11.29
N ALA A 29 -22.64 26.31 12.59
CA ALA A 29 -22.72 25.09 13.38
C ALA A 29 -24.20 24.66 13.53
N GLN A 30 -24.49 23.39 13.30
CA GLN A 30 -25.69 22.73 13.82
C GLN A 30 -25.31 21.47 14.60
N SER A 31 -25.68 21.50 15.87
CA SER A 31 -25.64 20.40 16.83
C SER A 31 -26.86 19.50 16.65
N GLY A 32 -26.70 18.18 16.85
CA GLY A 32 -27.82 17.21 16.89
C GLY A 32 -27.34 15.79 17.13
N THR A 33 -27.27 15.41 18.26
CA THR A 33 -27.54 14.30 19.22
C THR A 33 -27.77 12.89 18.69
N THR A 34 -27.07 11.97 19.38
CA THR A 34 -27.43 10.67 19.97
C THR A 34 -27.58 9.43 19.11
N GLY A 35 -26.72 8.45 19.38
CA GLY A 35 -27.13 7.10 19.79
C GLY A 35 -27.16 6.03 18.71
N GLY A 36 -26.11 5.27 18.66
CA GLY A 36 -26.10 3.98 17.99
C GLY A 36 -24.65 3.46 17.97
N MET A 37 -24.35 2.51 18.87
CA MET A 37 -23.09 1.76 18.78
C MET A 37 -23.19 0.86 17.53
N ASP A 38 -22.65 1.33 16.42
CA ASP A 38 -22.43 0.54 15.23
C ASP A 38 -20.97 0.05 15.27
N HIS A 39 -20.81 -1.26 15.48
CA HIS A 39 -19.51 -1.93 15.40
C HIS A 39 -19.09 -2.15 13.94
N SER A 40 -19.08 -1.10 13.12
CA SER A 40 -18.40 -1.14 11.84
C SER A 40 -16.95 -0.66 12.03
N MET A 41 -16.06 -1.59 12.28
CA MET A 41 -14.61 -1.38 12.35
C MET A 41 -14.00 -1.13 10.96
N HIS A 42 -14.72 -0.44 10.09
CA HIS A 42 -14.24 0.06 8.81
C HIS A 42 -14.65 1.52 8.65
N ALA A 43 -14.12 2.38 9.53
CA ALA A 43 -14.07 3.79 9.22
C ALA A 43 -13.14 3.94 8.01
N GLY A 44 -13.73 4.08 6.82
CA GLY A 44 -13.02 4.12 5.56
C GLY A 44 -11.96 5.21 5.54
N HIS A 45 -10.71 4.81 5.60
CA HIS A 45 -9.58 5.66 5.26
C HIS A 45 -9.54 5.79 3.73
N THR A 46 -10.44 6.56 3.15
CA THR A 46 -10.52 6.84 1.71
C THR A 46 -9.41 7.79 1.25
N MET A 47 -8.26 7.79 1.86
CA MET A 47 -7.15 8.69 1.50
C MET A 47 -7.62 10.10 1.03
N GLY A 48 -8.66 10.62 1.68
CA GLY A 48 -9.23 11.95 1.48
C GLY A 48 -10.09 12.18 0.25
N ARG A 49 -10.35 11.15 -0.61
CA ARG A 49 -11.24 11.28 -1.76
C ARG A 49 -12.48 10.40 -1.63
N GLU A 50 -13.64 10.94 -1.98
CA GLU A 50 -14.90 10.19 -2.02
C GLU A 50 -14.83 9.11 -3.10
N ILE A 51 -15.19 7.86 -2.73
CA ILE A 51 -15.32 6.76 -3.68
C ILE A 51 -16.74 6.78 -4.25
N VAL A 52 -16.84 7.04 -5.54
CA VAL A 52 -18.12 7.01 -6.27
C VAL A 52 -18.12 5.81 -7.20
N VAL A 53 -19.02 4.86 -6.95
CA VAL A 53 -19.22 3.67 -7.80
C VAL A 53 -20.39 3.92 -8.74
N PRO A 54 -20.19 3.90 -10.07
CA PRO A 54 -21.26 4.08 -11.04
C PRO A 54 -22.33 2.99 -10.90
N LYS A 55 -23.59 3.35 -11.16
CA LYS A 55 -24.69 2.36 -11.17
C LYS A 55 -24.44 1.29 -12.25
N GLY A 56 -24.44 0.03 -11.82
CA GLY A 56 -24.19 -1.11 -12.71
C GLY A 56 -22.71 -1.41 -12.97
N ALA A 57 -21.81 -0.78 -12.24
CA ALA A 57 -20.39 -1.16 -12.26
C ALA A 57 -20.22 -2.65 -11.85
N PRO A 58 -19.24 -3.37 -12.41
CA PRO A 58 -18.97 -4.76 -12.05
C PRO A 58 -18.27 -4.91 -10.69
N TYR A 59 -17.95 -3.81 -10.02
CA TYR A 59 -17.25 -3.74 -8.74
C TYR A 59 -18.06 -2.90 -7.75
N VAL A 60 -17.71 -3.00 -6.47
CA VAL A 60 -18.33 -2.23 -5.38
C VAL A 60 -17.28 -1.37 -4.66
N LYS A 61 -17.74 -0.51 -3.74
CA LYS A 61 -16.87 0.37 -2.96
C LYS A 61 -15.76 -0.38 -2.22
N ALA A 62 -16.07 -1.56 -1.67
CA ALA A 62 -15.12 -2.39 -0.95
C ALA A 62 -13.95 -2.88 -1.84
N ASP A 63 -14.18 -3.11 -3.15
CA ASP A 63 -13.09 -3.44 -4.08
C ASP A 63 -12.12 -2.27 -4.25
N VAL A 64 -12.66 -1.05 -4.36
CA VAL A 64 -11.84 0.16 -4.47
C VAL A 64 -11.02 0.39 -3.20
N GLU A 65 -11.66 0.30 -2.03
CA GLU A 65 -11.00 0.41 -0.72
C GLU A 65 -9.89 -0.63 -0.55
N PHE A 66 -10.17 -1.87 -0.91
CA PHE A 66 -9.18 -2.96 -0.88
C PHE A 66 -7.97 -2.64 -1.75
N MET A 67 -8.15 -2.22 -3.00
CA MET A 67 -7.04 -1.89 -3.90
C MET A 67 -6.21 -0.72 -3.36
N GLN A 68 -6.86 0.34 -2.88
CA GLN A 68 -6.16 1.51 -2.32
C GLN A 68 -5.35 1.15 -1.06
N MET A 69 -5.94 0.40 -0.15
CA MET A 69 -5.30 0.00 1.11
C MET A 69 -4.17 -1.00 0.86
N MET A 70 -4.34 -1.95 -0.07
CA MET A 70 -3.32 -2.95 -0.39
C MET A 70 -2.09 -2.33 -1.07
N ILE A 71 -2.24 -1.23 -1.83
CA ILE A 71 -1.10 -0.44 -2.33
C ILE A 71 -0.23 0.04 -1.18
N ALA A 72 -0.83 0.67 -0.16
CA ALA A 72 -0.10 1.15 1.01
C ALA A 72 0.53 0.01 1.81
N HIS A 73 -0.20 -1.10 1.96
CA HIS A 73 0.28 -2.30 2.63
C HIS A 73 1.52 -2.87 1.91
N HIS A 74 1.48 -3.09 0.61
CA HIS A 74 2.61 -3.57 -0.19
C HIS A 74 3.80 -2.61 -0.16
N ALA A 75 3.56 -1.30 -0.17
CA ALA A 75 4.61 -0.30 -0.09
C ALA A 75 5.44 -0.43 1.19
N GLN A 76 4.80 -0.72 2.34
CA GLN A 76 5.55 -0.97 3.58
C GLN A 76 6.39 -2.25 3.50
N ALA A 77 5.88 -3.33 2.89
CA ALA A 77 6.68 -4.55 2.71
C ALA A 77 7.95 -4.30 1.88
N ILE A 78 7.85 -3.47 0.83
CA ILE A 78 9.00 -3.06 0.01
C ILE A 78 10.03 -2.30 0.86
N VAL A 79 9.57 -1.37 1.73
CA VAL A 79 10.46 -0.64 2.66
C VAL A 79 11.20 -1.63 3.56
N MET A 80 10.48 -2.58 4.18
CA MET A 80 11.07 -3.61 5.03
C MET A 80 12.08 -4.48 4.25
N ALA A 81 11.72 -4.92 3.05
CA ALA A 81 12.54 -5.80 2.22
C ALA A 81 13.87 -5.16 1.84
N ARG A 82 13.87 -3.86 1.51
CA ARG A 82 15.07 -3.11 1.11
C ARG A 82 16.07 -2.87 2.25
N LEU A 83 15.67 -3.03 3.50
CA LEU A 83 16.60 -2.97 4.64
C LEU A 83 17.56 -4.17 4.67
N ALA A 84 17.21 -5.32 4.08
CA ALA A 84 17.95 -6.56 4.22
C ALA A 84 19.41 -6.48 3.80
N GLU A 85 19.71 -5.79 2.69
CA GLU A 85 21.07 -5.68 2.15
C GLU A 85 21.97 -4.84 3.05
N SER A 86 21.54 -3.65 3.44
CA SER A 86 22.31 -2.74 4.30
C SER A 86 22.43 -3.24 5.75
N ASN A 87 21.53 -4.10 6.18
CA ASN A 87 21.50 -4.62 7.54
C ASN A 87 22.23 -5.96 7.70
N GLY A 88 22.91 -6.45 6.64
CA GLY A 88 23.73 -7.65 6.70
C GLY A 88 22.91 -8.92 6.91
N ALA A 89 21.75 -9.02 6.26
CA ALA A 89 20.91 -10.22 6.28
C ALA A 89 21.68 -11.45 5.78
N ASN A 90 21.39 -12.62 6.35
CA ASN A 90 21.96 -13.84 5.82
C ASN A 90 21.50 -14.09 4.37
N PRO A 91 22.25 -14.87 3.56
CA PRO A 91 21.97 -15.01 2.13
C PRO A 91 20.55 -15.51 1.80
N GLN A 92 19.96 -16.35 2.65
CA GLN A 92 18.61 -16.89 2.41
C GLN A 92 17.53 -15.82 2.70
N VAL A 93 17.69 -15.04 3.76
CA VAL A 93 16.79 -13.91 4.07
C VAL A 93 16.95 -12.83 3.01
N LEU A 94 18.16 -12.51 2.57
CA LEU A 94 18.42 -11.55 1.49
C LEU A 94 17.76 -12.01 0.16
N LYS A 95 17.86 -13.30 -0.17
CA LYS A 95 17.19 -13.85 -1.36
C LYS A 95 15.66 -13.70 -1.28
N LEU A 96 15.08 -13.98 -0.10
CA LEU A 96 13.65 -13.84 0.12
C LEU A 96 13.22 -12.37 0.04
N SER A 97 13.94 -11.46 0.69
CA SER A 97 13.61 -10.03 0.68
C SER A 97 13.62 -9.43 -0.74
N ARG A 98 14.62 -9.80 -1.55
CA ARG A 98 14.68 -9.42 -2.96
C ARG A 98 13.51 -9.98 -3.77
N LYS A 99 13.08 -11.22 -3.50
CA LYS A 99 11.90 -11.81 -4.13
C LYS A 99 10.64 -11.00 -3.78
N ILE A 100 10.45 -10.65 -2.51
CA ILE A 100 9.31 -9.85 -2.05
C ILE A 100 9.30 -8.46 -2.73
N ASP A 101 10.43 -7.75 -2.75
CA ASP A 101 10.54 -6.44 -3.44
C ASP A 101 10.19 -6.56 -4.93
N GLN A 102 10.68 -7.61 -5.61
CA GLN A 102 10.45 -7.84 -7.04
C GLN A 102 9.02 -8.28 -7.38
N SER A 103 8.31 -8.96 -6.47
CA SER A 103 6.92 -9.38 -6.71
C SER A 103 5.93 -8.27 -6.37
N GLN A 104 6.11 -7.58 -5.25
CA GLN A 104 5.12 -6.61 -4.76
C GLN A 104 5.14 -5.27 -5.52
N LEU A 105 6.27 -4.89 -6.12
CA LEU A 105 6.32 -3.66 -6.91
C LEU A 105 5.42 -3.72 -8.17
N PRO A 106 5.45 -4.78 -9.01
CA PRO A 106 4.47 -4.96 -10.09
C PRO A 106 3.02 -5.09 -9.61
N GLU A 107 2.79 -5.71 -8.45
CA GLU A 107 1.45 -5.84 -7.87
C GLU A 107 0.85 -4.47 -7.52
N ILE A 108 1.65 -3.53 -7.00
CA ILE A 108 1.24 -2.13 -6.81
C ILE A 108 0.81 -1.51 -8.15
N ALA A 109 1.57 -1.72 -9.22
CA ALA A 109 1.23 -1.19 -10.54
C ALA A 109 -0.10 -1.77 -11.07
N ILE A 110 -0.35 -3.07 -10.87
CA ILE A 110 -1.61 -3.73 -11.23
C ILE A 110 -2.79 -3.07 -10.49
N MET A 111 -2.68 -2.86 -9.19
CA MET A 111 -3.73 -2.21 -8.39
C MET A 111 -3.98 -0.76 -8.83
N GLN A 112 -2.89 0.00 -9.06
CA GLN A 112 -3.00 1.37 -9.56
C GLN A 112 -3.66 1.44 -10.94
N ASP A 113 -3.34 0.50 -11.84
CA ASP A 113 -3.94 0.45 -13.17
C ASP A 113 -5.41 0.03 -13.11
N TRP A 114 -5.77 -0.90 -12.22
CA TRP A 114 -7.17 -1.26 -11.97
C TRP A 114 -7.96 -0.02 -11.50
N LEU A 115 -7.46 0.70 -10.50
CA LEU A 115 -8.10 1.92 -9.98
C LEU A 115 -8.27 2.99 -11.08
N ARG A 116 -7.23 3.25 -11.90
CA ARG A 116 -7.31 4.23 -13.00
C ARG A 116 -8.31 3.82 -14.08
N ARG A 117 -8.37 2.54 -14.44
CA ARG A 117 -9.35 2.01 -15.42
C ARG A 117 -10.80 2.18 -14.96
N HIS A 118 -11.01 2.28 -13.67
CA HIS A 118 -12.32 2.50 -13.05
C HIS A 118 -12.56 3.94 -12.60
N ASP A 119 -11.75 4.90 -13.06
CA ASP A 119 -11.81 6.33 -12.69
C ASP A 119 -11.73 6.56 -11.16
N GLN A 120 -11.07 5.65 -10.45
CA GLN A 120 -10.84 5.75 -9.01
C GLN A 120 -9.45 6.33 -8.70
N PHE A 121 -9.35 6.98 -7.54
CA PHE A 121 -8.06 7.49 -7.05
C PHE A 121 -7.09 6.33 -6.81
N ALA A 122 -5.90 6.41 -7.43
CA ALA A 122 -4.81 5.47 -7.25
C ALA A 122 -3.72 6.11 -6.37
N PRO A 123 -3.55 5.67 -5.10
CA PRO A 123 -2.50 6.16 -4.21
C PRO A 123 -1.10 5.88 -4.78
N ASP A 124 -0.14 6.67 -4.37
CA ASP A 124 1.28 6.37 -4.58
C ASP A 124 1.85 5.50 -3.44
N THR A 125 3.11 5.10 -3.59
CA THR A 125 3.78 4.27 -2.59
C THR A 125 4.12 4.99 -1.29
N ALA A 126 4.06 6.32 -1.23
CA ALA A 126 4.29 7.08 0.00
C ALA A 126 3.09 7.04 0.95
N SER A 127 1.92 6.66 0.45
CA SER A 127 0.66 6.62 1.20
C SER A 127 0.67 5.68 2.42
N TRP A 128 1.61 4.74 2.52
CA TRP A 128 1.70 3.84 3.66
C TRP A 128 1.96 4.55 5.00
N HIS A 129 2.53 5.76 4.98
CA HIS A 129 2.73 6.58 6.18
C HIS A 129 1.42 7.16 6.74
N GLU A 130 0.37 7.24 5.93
CA GLU A 130 -0.90 7.88 6.27
C GLU A 130 -1.93 6.90 6.84
N VAL A 131 -1.65 5.60 6.75
CA VAL A 131 -2.58 4.54 7.13
C VAL A 131 -1.93 3.54 8.08
N HIS A 132 -2.76 2.99 8.97
CA HIS A 132 -2.36 1.88 9.83
C HIS A 132 -3.38 0.76 9.69
N MET A 133 -2.91 -0.41 9.25
CA MET A 133 -3.75 -1.58 9.02
C MET A 133 -3.22 -2.77 9.79
N GLU A 134 -4.09 -3.75 10.01
CA GLU A 134 -3.69 -5.00 10.64
C GLU A 134 -2.52 -5.65 9.88
N GLY A 135 -1.53 -6.10 10.61
CA GLY A 135 -0.30 -6.68 10.05
C GLY A 135 0.80 -5.67 9.76
N MET A 136 0.50 -4.41 9.49
CA MET A 136 1.54 -3.39 9.30
C MET A 136 2.40 -3.22 10.56
N LEU A 137 3.64 -2.89 10.35
CA LEU A 137 4.56 -2.51 11.41
C LEU A 137 4.35 -1.05 11.79
N THR A 138 4.46 -0.77 13.07
CA THR A 138 4.53 0.59 13.58
C THR A 138 5.86 1.25 13.20
N GLU A 139 5.93 2.57 13.28
CA GLU A 139 7.20 3.30 13.06
C GLU A 139 8.31 2.83 14.02
N GLU A 140 7.98 2.53 15.26
CA GLU A 140 8.95 2.03 16.25
C GLU A 140 9.44 0.61 15.92
N GLU A 141 8.56 -0.28 15.44
CA GLU A 141 8.94 -1.61 14.96
C GLU A 141 9.87 -1.50 13.73
N LEU A 142 9.55 -0.62 12.78
CA LEU A 142 10.38 -0.36 11.60
C LEU A 142 11.74 0.23 11.97
N LYS A 143 11.78 1.20 12.87
CA LYS A 143 13.00 1.80 13.39
C LYS A 143 13.89 0.76 14.10
N THR A 144 13.28 -0.09 14.93
CA THR A 144 13.97 -1.19 15.61
C THR A 144 14.56 -2.18 14.60
N MET A 145 13.79 -2.57 13.58
CA MET A 145 14.27 -3.41 12.48
C MET A 145 15.42 -2.75 11.72
N GLY A 146 15.30 -1.48 11.38
CA GLY A 146 16.30 -0.72 10.63
C GLY A 146 17.61 -0.53 11.40
N ALA A 147 17.57 -0.49 12.74
CA ALA A 147 18.75 -0.41 13.59
C ALA A 147 19.47 -1.76 13.79
N ALA A 148 18.76 -2.87 13.64
CA ALA A 148 19.30 -4.23 13.85
C ALA A 148 20.25 -4.65 12.73
N ARG A 149 21.15 -5.60 13.02
CA ARG A 149 22.12 -6.14 12.04
C ARG A 149 22.22 -7.66 12.15
N GLY A 150 22.58 -8.32 11.04
CA GLY A 150 22.84 -9.77 10.99
C GLY A 150 21.64 -10.59 11.51
N VAL A 151 21.91 -11.57 12.38
CA VAL A 151 20.87 -12.46 12.92
C VAL A 151 19.73 -11.71 13.64
N ALA A 152 20.05 -10.61 14.32
CA ALA A 152 19.03 -9.79 14.98
C ALA A 152 18.08 -9.15 13.96
N PHE A 153 18.62 -8.63 12.86
CA PHE A 153 17.83 -8.14 11.73
C PHE A 153 17.00 -9.27 11.12
N ASP A 154 17.63 -10.42 10.79
CA ASP A 154 16.95 -11.56 10.18
C ASP A 154 15.69 -11.95 10.97
N ARG A 155 15.82 -12.02 12.30
CA ARG A 155 14.71 -12.39 13.18
C ARG A 155 13.59 -11.35 13.16
N LEU A 156 13.91 -10.06 13.27
CA LEU A 156 12.93 -8.98 13.24
C LEU A 156 12.22 -8.92 11.88
N PHE A 157 12.98 -9.04 10.79
CA PHE A 157 12.44 -9.08 9.43
C PHE A 157 11.47 -10.24 9.24
N LEU A 158 11.88 -11.47 9.59
CA LEU A 158 11.06 -12.66 9.39
C LEU A 158 9.77 -12.60 10.24
N VAL A 159 9.86 -12.21 11.51
CA VAL A 159 8.70 -12.07 12.39
C VAL A 159 7.77 -10.94 11.90
N GLY A 160 8.34 -9.78 11.57
CA GLY A 160 7.59 -8.65 11.07
C GLY A 160 6.91 -8.93 9.74
N MET A 161 7.61 -9.58 8.81
CA MET A 161 7.04 -9.89 7.49
C MET A 161 5.98 -11.01 7.55
N ILE A 162 6.11 -11.98 8.47
CA ILE A 162 5.04 -12.96 8.73
C ILE A 162 3.78 -12.26 9.25
N LYS A 163 3.92 -11.33 10.22
CA LYS A 163 2.81 -10.51 10.73
C LYS A 163 2.16 -9.71 9.58
N HIS A 164 2.99 -9.08 8.77
CA HIS A 164 2.57 -8.25 7.64
C HIS A 164 1.78 -9.06 6.60
N HIS A 165 2.31 -10.18 6.13
CA HIS A 165 1.63 -11.06 5.17
C HIS A 165 0.32 -11.65 5.72
N ALA A 166 0.27 -11.99 7.02
CA ALA A 166 -0.97 -12.43 7.64
C ALA A 166 -2.05 -11.33 7.62
N GLY A 167 -1.65 -10.06 7.77
CA GLY A 167 -2.53 -8.90 7.61
C GLY A 167 -3.11 -8.79 6.20
N ALA A 168 -2.28 -8.92 5.16
CA ALA A 168 -2.76 -8.91 3.77
C ALA A 168 -3.77 -10.04 3.47
N ILE A 169 -3.51 -11.26 3.96
CA ILE A 169 -4.43 -12.39 3.82
C ILE A 169 -5.77 -12.07 4.51
N LYS A 170 -5.71 -11.44 5.69
CA LYS A 170 -6.94 -11.00 6.37
C LYS A 170 -7.69 -9.93 5.59
N MET A 171 -7.00 -8.98 4.96
CA MET A 171 -7.65 -7.97 4.10
C MET A 171 -8.40 -8.63 2.94
N VAL A 172 -7.86 -9.69 2.34
CA VAL A 172 -8.56 -10.48 1.31
C VAL A 172 -9.77 -11.21 1.88
N ASP A 173 -9.64 -11.81 3.07
CA ASP A 173 -10.77 -12.46 3.76
C ASP A 173 -11.92 -11.47 4.03
N ASP A 174 -11.58 -10.26 4.47
CA ASP A 174 -12.55 -9.18 4.71
C ASP A 174 -13.19 -8.67 3.41
N LEU A 175 -12.41 -8.57 2.32
CA LEU A 175 -12.93 -8.27 0.99
C LEU A 175 -14.03 -9.26 0.58
N PHE A 176 -13.74 -10.56 0.63
CA PHE A 176 -14.69 -11.60 0.21
C PHE A 176 -15.90 -11.75 1.16
N LYS A 177 -15.84 -11.24 2.38
CA LYS A 177 -16.97 -11.13 3.30
C LYS A 177 -17.85 -9.91 3.03
N SER A 178 -17.34 -8.92 2.31
CA SER A 178 -18.07 -7.70 1.98
C SER A 178 -19.12 -7.98 0.89
N PRO A 179 -20.39 -7.58 1.05
CA PRO A 179 -21.43 -7.87 0.08
C PRO A 179 -21.10 -7.37 -1.33
N GLY A 180 -21.05 -8.29 -2.31
CA GLY A 180 -20.79 -7.98 -3.71
C GLY A 180 -19.33 -7.68 -4.07
N ALA A 181 -18.42 -7.65 -3.09
CA ALA A 181 -17.00 -7.44 -3.35
C ALA A 181 -16.30 -8.71 -3.87
N GLY A 182 -15.17 -8.54 -4.53
CA GLY A 182 -14.38 -9.63 -5.10
C GLY A 182 -15.08 -10.38 -6.24
N GLN A 183 -16.07 -9.77 -6.90
CA GLN A 183 -16.80 -10.37 -8.03
C GLN A 183 -16.28 -9.90 -9.38
N GLU A 184 -15.68 -8.73 -9.45
CA GLU A 184 -14.98 -8.26 -10.65
C GLU A 184 -13.75 -9.14 -10.92
N VAL A 185 -13.55 -9.53 -12.19
CA VAL A 185 -12.62 -10.61 -12.55
C VAL A 185 -11.17 -10.30 -12.14
N ASP A 186 -10.68 -9.10 -12.47
CA ASP A 186 -9.29 -8.74 -12.17
C ASP A 186 -9.07 -8.59 -10.66
N ALA A 187 -10.04 -8.02 -9.94
CA ALA A 187 -9.98 -7.91 -8.48
C ALA A 187 -10.00 -9.28 -7.80
N ASN A 188 -10.84 -10.21 -8.29
CA ASN A 188 -10.90 -11.57 -7.77
C ASN A 188 -9.58 -12.32 -7.98
N VAL A 189 -9.05 -12.30 -9.21
CA VAL A 189 -7.79 -12.97 -9.53
C VAL A 189 -6.66 -12.40 -8.69
N PHE A 190 -6.52 -11.08 -8.62
CA PHE A 190 -5.49 -10.43 -7.83
C PHE A 190 -5.57 -10.80 -6.34
N ALA A 191 -6.75 -10.77 -5.74
CA ALA A 191 -6.94 -11.12 -4.33
C ALA A 191 -6.54 -12.58 -4.04
N ASN A 192 -6.90 -13.53 -4.91
CA ASN A 192 -6.52 -14.93 -4.77
C ASN A 192 -5.01 -15.14 -4.96
N ASP A 193 -4.37 -14.40 -5.88
CA ASP A 193 -2.92 -14.46 -6.09
C ASP A 193 -2.18 -13.96 -4.85
N VAL A 194 -2.64 -12.87 -4.21
CA VAL A 194 -2.09 -12.37 -2.92
C VAL A 194 -2.14 -13.47 -1.86
N VAL A 195 -3.30 -14.14 -1.67
CA VAL A 195 -3.43 -15.22 -0.67
C VAL A 195 -2.44 -16.35 -0.97
N THR A 196 -2.37 -16.77 -2.22
CA THR A 196 -1.53 -17.90 -2.65
C THR A 196 -0.05 -17.60 -2.44
N ALA A 197 0.42 -16.45 -2.95
CA ALA A 197 1.82 -16.05 -2.87
C ALA A 197 2.26 -15.82 -1.42
N GLN A 198 1.48 -15.04 -0.66
CA GLN A 198 1.88 -14.67 0.70
C GLN A 198 1.76 -15.83 1.70
N THR A 199 0.81 -16.77 1.49
CA THR A 199 0.77 -18.01 2.29
C THR A 199 2.05 -18.86 2.06
N ALA A 200 2.47 -18.99 0.81
CA ALA A 200 3.72 -19.71 0.49
C ALA A 200 4.95 -19.03 1.12
N GLU A 201 5.02 -17.69 1.07
CA GLU A 201 6.11 -16.90 1.65
C GLU A 201 6.13 -16.99 3.18
N ILE A 202 5.00 -16.97 3.86
CA ILE A 202 4.90 -17.23 5.31
C ILE A 202 5.50 -18.60 5.64
N GLY A 203 5.21 -19.63 4.84
CA GLY A 203 5.79 -20.96 5.00
C GLY A 203 7.33 -20.96 4.89
N ILE A 204 7.87 -20.20 3.94
CA ILE A 204 9.32 -20.02 3.78
C ILE A 204 9.90 -19.29 4.98
N MET A 205 9.31 -18.17 5.40
CA MET A 205 9.77 -17.37 6.52
C MET A 205 9.79 -18.14 7.84
N ARG A 206 8.76 -18.95 8.12
CA ARG A 206 8.72 -19.80 9.30
C ARG A 206 9.85 -20.81 9.33
N ARG A 207 10.19 -21.43 8.18
CA ARG A 207 11.33 -22.36 8.09
C ARG A 207 12.66 -21.64 8.31
N LEU A 208 12.86 -20.46 7.72
CA LEU A 208 14.07 -19.67 7.95
C LEU A 208 14.21 -19.23 9.41
N LEU A 209 13.09 -18.78 10.01
CA LEU A 209 13.07 -18.36 11.41
C LEU A 209 13.45 -19.50 12.37
N ALA A 210 13.00 -20.73 12.08
CA ALA A 210 13.34 -21.91 12.86
C ALA A 210 14.82 -22.34 12.75
N GLN A 211 15.53 -21.89 11.72
CA GLN A 211 16.95 -22.16 11.50
C GLN A 211 17.87 -21.13 12.17
N LEU A 212 17.32 -19.99 12.61
CA LEU A 212 18.12 -18.97 13.29
C LEU A 212 18.56 -19.46 14.68
N PRO A 213 19.78 -19.07 15.13
CA PRO A 213 20.21 -19.33 16.49
C PRO A 213 19.18 -18.86 17.52
N PRO A 214 19.05 -19.54 18.67
CA PRO A 214 18.22 -19.05 19.77
C PRO A 214 18.67 -17.66 20.23
N LYS A 215 17.73 -16.91 20.89
CA LYS A 215 18.05 -15.59 21.46
C LYS A 215 19.02 -15.73 22.62
#